data_a5e5fe14898f36bf6a1479bc996e427d
#
_entry.id   a5e5fe14898f36bf6a1479bc996e427d
#
_cell.length_a   1.000
_cell.length_b   1.000
_cell.length_c   1.000
_cell.angle_alpha   90.00
_cell.angle_beta   90.00
_cell.angle_gamma   90.00
#
_symmetry.space_group_name_H-M   'P 1'
#
loop_
_entity.id
_entity.type
_entity.pdbx_description
1 polymer ?
#
loop_
_entity_poly.entity_id
_entity_poly.type
_entity_poly.pdbx_seq_one_letter_code
_entity_poly.pdbx_strand_id
1 'polypeptide(L)'
;MKKIISFSVWGSNPKYADSAILNLKLQPEIYPGWTCRFYVDETVPLSVINKLKGTPEIPTEIVLMPPSDGNYGLFWRFEPLKDTTIERFIVRDSDSRLNIREAAAVKEWEESGKEFHIMRDHPQHGVYICGGMWGATSEFINKIAPIYDDLLKSFLPSLSFNDIFKQRGKYFNTDQPFLWKHIWPRIMNSHIAHIKDLPNLRFMGNERLFPIENPDGMFVGEPIE
;
A
#
# COMPACT_ATOMS: atom_id res chain seq x y z
N MET A 1 4.88 -18.40 -7.79
CA MET A 1 4.36 -17.04 -8.11
C MET A 1 5.05 -16.05 -7.17
N LYS A 2 5.11 -14.76 -7.51
CA LYS A 2 5.82 -13.73 -6.72
C LYS A 2 4.94 -13.12 -5.64
N LYS A 3 5.56 -12.70 -4.53
CA LYS A 3 4.96 -11.85 -3.50
C LYS A 3 5.54 -10.44 -3.64
N ILE A 4 4.68 -9.41 -3.72
CA ILE A 4 5.08 -8.04 -4.06
C ILE A 4 4.79 -7.07 -2.91
N ILE A 5 5.77 -6.21 -2.59
CA ILE A 5 5.54 -5.01 -1.80
C ILE A 5 5.46 -3.83 -2.76
N SER A 6 4.32 -3.20 -2.85
CA SER A 6 4.01 -2.18 -3.86
C SER A 6 4.14 -0.78 -3.30
N PHE A 7 4.96 0.04 -3.96
CA PHE A 7 5.22 1.44 -3.62
C PHE A 7 4.99 2.37 -4.80
N SER A 8 4.47 3.55 -4.54
CA SER A 8 4.50 4.68 -5.48
C SER A 8 5.55 5.69 -5.05
N VAL A 9 6.35 6.18 -5.99
CA VAL A 9 7.34 7.24 -5.76
C VAL A 9 7.26 8.23 -6.91
N TRP A 10 6.92 9.48 -6.63
CA TRP A 10 6.88 10.56 -7.62
C TRP A 10 7.31 11.88 -6.98
N GLY A 11 7.66 12.86 -7.81
CA GLY A 11 8.19 14.13 -7.37
C GLY A 11 9.66 14.06 -6.95
N SER A 12 10.21 15.21 -6.63
CA SER A 12 11.64 15.36 -6.26
C SER A 12 11.88 15.48 -4.75
N ASN A 13 10.84 15.32 -3.91
CA ASN A 13 11.02 15.45 -2.47
C ASN A 13 11.87 14.28 -1.92
N PRO A 14 13.06 14.57 -1.34
CA PRO A 14 13.98 13.56 -0.84
C PRO A 14 13.34 12.62 0.19
N LYS A 15 12.40 13.10 1.00
CA LYS A 15 11.70 12.29 2.00
C LYS A 15 11.17 10.98 1.41
N TYR A 16 10.42 11.04 0.31
CA TYR A 16 9.85 9.85 -0.32
C TYR A 16 10.89 8.96 -1.00
N ALA A 17 11.88 9.59 -1.65
CA ALA A 17 12.95 8.89 -2.34
C ALA A 17 13.88 8.13 -1.36
N ASP A 18 14.33 8.81 -0.31
CA ASP A 18 15.26 8.24 0.68
C ASP A 18 14.56 7.14 1.49
N SER A 19 13.29 7.35 1.84
CA SER A 19 12.48 6.35 2.55
C SER A 19 12.22 5.11 1.69
N ALA A 20 11.95 5.27 0.38
CA ALA A 20 11.84 4.14 -0.55
C ALA A 20 13.12 3.32 -0.63
N ILE A 21 14.29 3.98 -0.67
CA ILE A 21 15.61 3.31 -0.66
C ILE A 21 15.84 2.59 0.69
N LEU A 22 15.41 3.19 1.81
CA LEU A 22 15.50 2.54 3.12
C LEU A 22 14.61 1.29 3.17
N ASN A 23 13.37 1.37 2.68
CA ASN A 23 12.46 0.22 2.63
C ASN A 23 13.03 -0.92 1.77
N LEU A 24 13.68 -0.61 0.65
CA LEU A 24 14.39 -1.61 -0.13
C LEU A 24 15.49 -2.32 0.68
N LYS A 25 16.25 -1.59 1.49
CA LYS A 25 17.30 -2.17 2.34
C LYS A 25 16.74 -3.01 3.49
N LEU A 26 15.59 -2.65 4.03
CA LEU A 26 14.92 -3.38 5.12
C LEU A 26 14.21 -4.64 4.62
N GLN A 27 13.80 -4.67 3.34
CA GLN A 27 12.97 -5.75 2.79
C GLN A 27 13.55 -7.14 3.00
N PRO A 28 14.86 -7.44 2.79
CA PRO A 28 15.37 -8.80 2.96
C PRO A 28 15.24 -9.36 4.38
N GLU A 29 15.33 -8.49 5.38
CA GLU A 29 15.20 -8.86 6.79
C GLU A 29 13.74 -8.95 7.21
N ILE A 30 12.92 -7.95 6.86
CA ILE A 30 11.53 -7.83 7.31
C ILE A 30 10.59 -8.73 6.50
N TYR A 31 10.83 -8.83 5.19
CA TYR A 31 9.99 -9.60 4.25
C TYR A 31 10.83 -10.52 3.37
N PRO A 32 11.52 -11.54 3.93
CA PRO A 32 12.30 -12.47 3.12
C PRO A 32 11.43 -13.17 2.08
N GLY A 33 11.92 -13.22 0.85
CA GLY A 33 11.21 -13.82 -0.29
C GLY A 33 10.15 -12.96 -0.96
N TRP A 34 9.93 -11.73 -0.50
CA TRP A 34 9.12 -10.73 -1.19
C TRP A 34 9.98 -9.89 -2.14
N THR A 35 9.35 -9.24 -3.10
CA THR A 35 10.01 -8.34 -4.07
C THR A 35 9.39 -6.95 -3.96
N CYS A 36 10.22 -5.91 -3.77
CA CYS A 36 9.76 -4.53 -3.86
C CYS A 36 9.46 -4.17 -5.32
N ARG A 37 8.27 -3.63 -5.59
CA ARG A 37 7.89 -3.07 -6.88
C ARG A 37 7.64 -1.58 -6.71
N PHE A 38 8.43 -0.76 -7.41
CA PHE A 38 8.35 0.69 -7.36
C PHE A 38 7.75 1.23 -8.65
N TYR A 39 6.62 1.92 -8.53
CA TYR A 39 5.99 2.68 -9.60
C TYR A 39 6.54 4.10 -9.56
N VAL A 40 7.26 4.51 -10.60
CA VAL A 40 7.97 5.79 -10.64
C VAL A 40 7.68 6.54 -11.93
N ASP A 41 7.71 7.88 -11.92
CA ASP A 41 7.63 8.71 -13.12
C ASP A 41 8.93 9.49 -13.36
N GLU A 42 8.94 10.27 -14.44
CA GLU A 42 10.09 11.08 -14.87
C GLU A 42 10.51 12.16 -13.87
N THR A 43 9.67 12.50 -12.88
CA THR A 43 9.99 13.50 -11.86
C THR A 43 10.95 12.95 -10.80
N VAL A 44 11.09 11.61 -10.70
CA VAL A 44 12.03 10.97 -9.79
C VAL A 44 13.45 11.03 -10.37
N PRO A 45 14.44 11.57 -9.65
CA PRO A 45 15.81 11.66 -10.14
C PRO A 45 16.37 10.29 -10.55
N LEU A 46 17.06 10.23 -11.70
CA LEU A 46 17.65 8.99 -12.22
C LEU A 46 18.60 8.32 -11.21
N SER A 47 19.31 9.12 -10.41
CA SER A 47 20.17 8.62 -9.34
C SER A 47 19.39 7.83 -8.27
N VAL A 48 18.17 8.22 -7.98
CA VAL A 48 17.24 7.51 -7.07
C VAL A 48 16.75 6.22 -7.74
N ILE A 49 16.26 6.30 -8.97
CA ILE A 49 15.80 5.13 -9.74
C ILE A 49 16.92 4.07 -9.81
N ASN A 50 18.16 4.48 -10.04
CA ASN A 50 19.30 3.55 -10.07
C ASN A 50 19.55 2.87 -8.72
N LYS A 51 19.33 3.55 -7.58
CA LYS A 51 19.41 2.95 -6.25
C LYS A 51 18.27 1.98 -5.97
N LEU A 52 17.08 2.24 -6.53
CA LEU A 52 15.89 1.38 -6.37
C LEU A 52 15.96 0.10 -7.23
N LYS A 53 16.84 0.00 -8.21
CA LYS A 53 17.02 -1.22 -9.01
C LYS A 53 17.50 -2.45 -8.22
N GLY A 54 17.93 -2.23 -6.97
CA GLY A 54 18.38 -3.30 -6.10
C GLY A 54 19.69 -3.97 -6.59
N THR A 55 19.87 -5.20 -6.17
CA THR A 55 21.00 -6.06 -6.55
C THR A 55 20.45 -7.46 -6.90
N PRO A 56 21.28 -8.38 -7.45
CA PRO A 56 20.83 -9.76 -7.66
C PRO A 56 20.32 -10.45 -6.39
N GLU A 57 20.85 -10.09 -5.22
CA GLU A 57 20.47 -10.62 -3.91
C GLU A 57 19.19 -9.95 -3.36
N ILE A 58 18.91 -8.73 -3.80
CA ILE A 58 17.72 -7.94 -3.40
C ILE A 58 16.99 -7.53 -4.68
N PRO A 59 16.28 -8.44 -5.35
CA PRO A 59 15.63 -8.17 -6.62
C PRO A 59 14.47 -7.19 -6.44
N THR A 60 14.36 -6.24 -7.37
CA THR A 60 13.28 -5.27 -7.42
C THR A 60 12.67 -5.19 -8.81
N GLU A 61 11.49 -4.61 -8.88
CA GLU A 61 10.83 -4.29 -10.14
C GLU A 61 10.59 -2.78 -10.18
N ILE A 62 11.04 -2.13 -11.26
CA ILE A 62 10.78 -0.72 -11.54
C ILE A 62 9.77 -0.62 -12.68
N VAL A 63 8.66 0.02 -12.43
CA VAL A 63 7.60 0.27 -13.41
C VAL A 63 7.57 1.77 -13.69
N LEU A 64 7.87 2.15 -14.94
CA LEU A 64 7.79 3.54 -15.36
C LEU A 64 6.33 3.91 -15.64
N MET A 65 5.87 4.97 -15.00
CA MET A 65 4.51 5.47 -15.10
C MET A 65 4.49 6.79 -15.90
N PRO A 66 3.36 7.13 -16.55
CA PRO A 66 3.17 8.47 -17.08
C PRO A 66 3.28 9.52 -15.98
N PRO A 67 3.61 10.79 -16.32
CA PRO A 67 3.66 11.88 -15.33
C PRO A 67 2.39 11.97 -14.47
N SER A 68 2.56 12.12 -13.15
CA SER A 68 1.44 12.21 -12.23
C SER A 68 0.70 13.54 -12.37
N ASP A 69 -0.61 13.49 -12.60
CA ASP A 69 -1.49 14.67 -12.49
C ASP A 69 -1.82 14.89 -11.00
N GLY A 70 -1.12 15.81 -10.38
CA GLY A 70 -1.25 16.06 -8.93
C GLY A 70 -0.86 14.83 -8.10
N ASN A 71 -1.76 14.35 -7.25
CA ASN A 71 -1.53 13.16 -6.42
C ASN A 71 -2.05 11.85 -7.05
N TYR A 72 -2.25 11.80 -8.38
CA TYR A 72 -2.70 10.57 -9.04
C TYR A 72 -1.74 9.40 -8.82
N GLY A 73 -0.47 9.67 -8.62
CA GLY A 73 0.55 8.67 -8.26
C GLY A 73 0.18 7.82 -7.03
N LEU A 74 -0.74 8.26 -6.16
CA LEU A 74 -1.27 7.44 -5.07
C LEU A 74 -1.88 6.13 -5.56
N PHE A 75 -2.47 6.10 -6.77
CA PHE A 75 -3.12 4.91 -7.33
C PHE A 75 -2.14 3.93 -7.98
N TRP A 76 -0.92 4.33 -8.35
CA TRP A 76 0.02 3.44 -9.01
C TRP A 76 0.38 2.21 -8.16
N ARG A 77 0.48 2.38 -6.83
CA ARG A 77 0.73 1.25 -5.93
C ARG A 77 -0.41 0.24 -5.87
N PHE A 78 -1.57 0.55 -6.50
CA PHE A 78 -2.70 -0.37 -6.64
C PHE A 78 -2.67 -1.15 -7.96
N GLU A 79 -1.75 -0.83 -8.89
CA GLU A 79 -1.59 -1.52 -10.18
C GLU A 79 -1.42 -3.05 -10.06
N PRO A 80 -0.85 -3.62 -8.95
CA PRO A 80 -0.84 -5.06 -8.76
C PRO A 80 -2.23 -5.71 -8.77
N LEU A 81 -3.31 -4.95 -8.56
CA LEU A 81 -4.68 -5.45 -8.73
C LEU A 81 -5.00 -5.93 -10.17
N LYS A 82 -4.16 -5.59 -11.15
CA LYS A 82 -4.27 -6.03 -12.55
C LYS A 82 -3.30 -7.16 -12.92
N ASP A 83 -2.37 -7.49 -12.04
CA ASP A 83 -1.31 -8.47 -12.32
C ASP A 83 -1.69 -9.87 -11.83
N THR A 84 -2.33 -10.64 -12.71
CA THR A 84 -2.75 -12.01 -12.40
C THR A 84 -1.60 -13.03 -12.30
N THR A 85 -0.35 -12.60 -12.49
CA THR A 85 0.84 -13.46 -12.41
C THR A 85 1.45 -13.53 -11.02
N ILE A 86 1.04 -12.65 -10.11
CA ILE A 86 1.53 -12.63 -8.73
C ILE A 86 0.66 -13.48 -7.78
N GLU A 87 1.26 -13.97 -6.71
CA GLU A 87 0.58 -14.73 -5.67
C GLU A 87 -0.24 -13.82 -4.76
N ARG A 88 0.41 -12.77 -4.29
CA ARG A 88 -0.16 -11.73 -3.43
C ARG A 88 0.69 -10.48 -3.45
N PHE A 89 0.09 -9.39 -3.02
CA PHE A 89 0.82 -8.17 -2.79
C PHE A 89 0.36 -7.45 -1.53
N ILE A 90 1.22 -6.58 -1.02
CA ILE A 90 0.92 -5.60 0.02
C ILE A 90 1.22 -4.21 -0.49
N VAL A 91 0.41 -3.22 -0.09
CA VAL A 91 0.59 -1.81 -0.42
C VAL A 91 1.19 -1.08 0.77
N ARG A 92 2.23 -0.29 0.51
CA ARG A 92 2.88 0.54 1.54
C ARG A 92 3.10 1.96 1.04
N ASP A 93 3.06 2.91 1.97
CA ASP A 93 3.52 4.27 1.71
C ASP A 93 5.04 4.29 1.63
N SER A 94 5.59 5.01 0.65
CA SER A 94 7.05 5.06 0.48
C SER A 94 7.76 5.76 1.65
N ASP A 95 7.08 6.68 2.34
CA ASP A 95 7.61 7.39 3.51
C ASP A 95 7.35 6.67 4.86
N SER A 96 6.71 5.51 4.86
CA SER A 96 6.59 4.62 6.02
C SER A 96 7.72 3.59 6.02
N ARG A 97 8.15 3.17 7.21
CA ARG A 97 9.20 2.15 7.35
C ARG A 97 8.62 0.76 7.55
N LEU A 98 9.08 -0.21 6.75
CA LEU A 98 8.81 -1.62 6.97
C LEU A 98 9.30 -2.05 8.35
N ASN A 99 8.50 -2.82 9.09
CA ASN A 99 8.85 -3.27 10.44
C ASN A 99 8.35 -4.69 10.74
N ILE A 100 8.87 -5.28 11.81
CA ILE A 100 8.55 -6.66 12.20
C ILE A 100 7.10 -6.83 12.67
N ARG A 101 6.47 -5.79 13.23
CA ARG A 101 5.08 -5.81 13.68
C ARG A 101 4.12 -6.00 12.51
N GLU A 102 4.33 -5.25 11.43
CA GLU A 102 3.53 -5.43 10.22
C GLU A 102 3.79 -6.78 9.52
N ALA A 103 5.05 -7.23 9.51
CA ALA A 103 5.40 -8.51 8.91
C ALA A 103 4.77 -9.70 9.65
N ALA A 104 4.69 -9.64 10.98
CA ALA A 104 3.99 -10.63 11.78
C ALA A 104 2.48 -10.67 11.46
N ALA A 105 1.84 -9.51 11.29
CA ALA A 105 0.43 -9.43 10.88
C ALA A 105 0.22 -9.96 9.45
N VAL A 106 1.12 -9.67 8.52
CA VAL A 106 1.08 -10.22 7.15
C VAL A 106 1.24 -11.73 7.17
N LYS A 107 2.13 -12.28 7.99
CA LYS A 107 2.31 -13.73 8.15
C LYS A 107 1.03 -14.40 8.66
N GLU A 108 0.37 -13.84 9.67
CA GLU A 108 -0.92 -14.36 10.16
C GLU A 108 -2.00 -14.29 9.07
N TRP A 109 -2.01 -13.23 8.25
CA TRP A 109 -2.88 -13.18 7.07
C TRP A 109 -2.56 -14.28 6.06
N GLU A 110 -1.30 -14.54 5.75
CA GLU A 110 -0.90 -15.63 4.85
C GLU A 110 -1.45 -17.00 5.29
N GLU A 111 -1.48 -17.23 6.59
CA GLU A 111 -1.97 -18.47 7.21
C GLU A 111 -3.50 -18.51 7.33
N SER A 112 -4.19 -17.38 7.25
CA SER A 112 -5.63 -17.27 7.52
C SER A 112 -6.53 -17.78 6.38
N GLY A 113 -6.01 -17.92 5.16
CA GLY A 113 -6.80 -18.23 3.96
C GLY A 113 -7.73 -17.10 3.51
N LYS A 114 -7.60 -15.89 4.09
CA LYS A 114 -8.40 -14.72 3.70
C LYS A 114 -7.81 -14.03 2.48
N GLU A 115 -8.68 -13.54 1.60
CA GLU A 115 -8.28 -12.94 0.33
C GLU A 115 -7.69 -11.53 0.50
N PHE A 116 -8.00 -10.84 1.59
CA PHE A 116 -7.62 -9.45 1.78
C PHE A 116 -7.13 -9.19 3.22
N HIS A 117 -6.15 -8.32 3.35
CA HIS A 117 -5.54 -7.91 4.62
C HIS A 117 -5.64 -6.40 4.82
N ILE A 118 -5.91 -5.99 6.05
CA ILE A 118 -6.01 -4.58 6.45
C ILE A 118 -5.24 -4.39 7.77
N MET A 119 -4.58 -3.25 7.91
CA MET A 119 -3.93 -2.85 9.17
C MET A 119 -4.36 -1.45 9.60
N ARG A 120 -4.56 -1.26 10.92
CA ARG A 120 -4.90 0.02 11.56
C ARG A 120 -4.20 0.10 12.91
N ASP A 121 -3.09 0.82 13.00
CA ASP A 121 -2.21 0.82 14.18
C ASP A 121 -2.07 2.19 14.88
N HIS A 122 -2.84 3.20 14.45
CA HIS A 122 -2.80 4.53 15.03
C HIS A 122 -4.22 5.12 15.17
N PRO A 123 -4.51 5.98 16.16
CA PRO A 123 -5.83 6.60 16.32
C PRO A 123 -6.36 7.30 15.05
N GLN A 124 -5.47 7.84 14.21
CA GLN A 124 -5.82 8.45 12.93
C GLN A 124 -6.13 7.46 11.80
N HIS A 125 -5.91 6.15 12.02
CA HIS A 125 -6.26 5.11 11.04
C HIS A 125 -7.74 4.70 11.12
N GLY A 126 -8.61 5.60 11.59
CA GLY A 126 -10.05 5.40 11.76
C GLY A 126 -10.82 5.36 10.44
N VAL A 127 -10.34 4.61 9.45
CA VAL A 127 -10.98 4.36 8.14
C VAL A 127 -11.03 2.86 7.86
N TYR A 128 -11.94 2.43 6.99
CA TYR A 128 -12.07 1.00 6.66
C TYR A 128 -10.77 0.41 6.11
N ILE A 129 -10.14 1.08 5.14
CA ILE A 129 -8.88 0.67 4.53
C ILE A 129 -7.97 1.89 4.39
N CYS A 130 -6.85 1.90 5.11
CA CYS A 130 -5.81 2.93 4.93
C CYS A 130 -5.07 2.72 3.61
N GLY A 131 -4.77 3.80 2.88
CA GLY A 131 -4.21 3.75 1.54
C GLY A 131 -2.91 2.95 1.40
N GLY A 132 -2.05 2.98 2.43
CA GLY A 132 -0.73 2.31 2.45
C GLY A 132 -0.66 1.07 3.36
N MET A 133 -1.79 0.51 3.84
CA MET A 133 -1.76 -0.55 4.85
C MET A 133 -2.75 -1.68 4.56
N TRP A 134 -2.64 -2.28 3.38
CA TRP A 134 -3.49 -3.39 2.99
C TRP A 134 -2.76 -4.34 2.03
N GLY A 135 -3.38 -5.48 1.75
CA GLY A 135 -2.86 -6.46 0.79
C GLY A 135 -3.98 -7.34 0.23
N ALA A 136 -3.69 -8.01 -0.90
CA ALA A 136 -4.62 -8.91 -1.56
C ALA A 136 -3.91 -10.13 -2.14
N THR A 137 -4.63 -11.25 -2.23
CA THR A 137 -4.16 -12.50 -2.83
C THR A 137 -4.52 -12.58 -4.31
N SER A 138 -3.96 -13.55 -5.02
CA SER A 138 -4.29 -13.86 -6.41
C SER A 138 -5.79 -14.12 -6.62
N GLU A 139 -6.47 -14.72 -5.64
CA GLU A 139 -7.92 -14.95 -5.72
C GLU A 139 -8.69 -13.65 -5.83
N PHE A 140 -8.35 -12.66 -5.02
CA PHE A 140 -8.98 -11.33 -5.11
C PHE A 140 -8.54 -10.59 -6.38
N ILE A 141 -7.27 -10.66 -6.76
CA ILE A 141 -6.75 -10.06 -7.99
C ILE A 141 -7.54 -10.57 -9.20
N ASN A 142 -7.75 -11.87 -9.34
CA ASN A 142 -8.49 -12.45 -10.45
C ASN A 142 -9.95 -11.99 -10.53
N LYS A 143 -10.57 -11.63 -9.39
CA LYS A 143 -11.93 -11.08 -9.33
C LYS A 143 -11.98 -9.61 -9.73
N ILE A 144 -10.96 -8.82 -9.37
CA ILE A 144 -10.98 -7.36 -9.54
C ILE A 144 -10.31 -6.90 -10.85
N ALA A 145 -9.31 -7.62 -11.34
CA ALA A 145 -8.51 -7.24 -12.51
C ALA A 145 -9.38 -6.92 -13.75
N PRO A 146 -10.43 -7.69 -14.09
CA PRO A 146 -11.25 -7.42 -15.27
C PRO A 146 -12.03 -6.10 -15.21
N ILE A 147 -12.27 -5.56 -14.02
CA ILE A 147 -13.12 -4.38 -13.81
C ILE A 147 -12.40 -3.19 -13.16
N TYR A 148 -11.14 -3.37 -12.73
CA TYR A 148 -10.40 -2.35 -11.97
C TYR A 148 -10.31 -1.01 -12.70
N ASP A 149 -9.93 -1.02 -13.97
CA ASP A 149 -9.79 0.21 -14.75
C ASP A 149 -11.13 0.94 -14.93
N ASP A 150 -12.24 0.21 -15.09
CA ASP A 150 -13.58 0.80 -15.20
C ASP A 150 -14.03 1.39 -13.87
N LEU A 151 -13.71 0.74 -12.74
CA LEU A 151 -13.99 1.30 -11.42
C LEU A 151 -13.22 2.61 -11.22
N LEU A 152 -11.95 2.65 -11.57
CA LEU A 152 -11.12 3.86 -11.44
C LEU A 152 -11.60 4.97 -12.38
N LYS A 153 -11.87 4.66 -13.65
CA LYS A 153 -12.43 5.61 -14.62
C LYS A 153 -13.79 6.19 -14.20
N SER A 154 -14.63 5.42 -13.56
CA SER A 154 -15.93 5.89 -13.06
C SER A 154 -15.80 6.71 -11.78
N PHE A 155 -14.79 6.41 -10.95
CA PHE A 155 -14.57 7.08 -9.67
C PHE A 155 -13.97 8.48 -9.83
N LEU A 156 -12.90 8.63 -10.62
CA LEU A 156 -12.14 9.87 -10.72
C LEU A 156 -12.99 11.09 -11.15
N PRO A 157 -13.86 11.01 -12.17
CA PRO A 157 -14.74 12.13 -12.53
C PRO A 157 -15.79 12.45 -11.47
N SER A 158 -16.12 11.51 -10.56
CA SER A 158 -17.08 11.76 -9.49
C SER A 158 -16.54 12.60 -8.34
N LEU A 159 -15.22 12.85 -8.34
CA LEU A 159 -14.57 13.66 -7.32
C LEU A 159 -14.83 15.14 -7.59
N SER A 160 -15.50 15.81 -6.67
CA SER A 160 -15.66 17.26 -6.73
C SER A 160 -14.36 17.95 -6.36
N PHE A 161 -13.94 18.93 -7.15
CA PHE A 161 -12.87 19.85 -6.80
C PHE A 161 -13.32 20.70 -5.61
N ASN A 162 -12.79 20.40 -4.43
CA ASN A 162 -13.06 21.15 -3.20
C ASN A 162 -11.82 21.94 -2.76
N ASP A 163 -11.93 22.68 -1.68
CA ASP A 163 -10.84 23.52 -1.17
C ASP A 163 -9.61 22.72 -0.72
N ILE A 164 -9.79 21.43 -0.34
CA ILE A 164 -8.68 20.53 0.00
C ILE A 164 -7.83 20.25 -1.24
N PHE A 165 -8.43 20.04 -2.40
CA PHE A 165 -7.69 19.86 -3.66
C PHE A 165 -6.95 21.12 -4.08
N LYS A 166 -7.51 22.31 -3.80
CA LYS A 166 -6.82 23.59 -4.06
C LYS A 166 -5.58 23.75 -3.18
N GLN A 167 -5.64 23.32 -1.92
CA GLN A 167 -4.55 23.50 -0.95
C GLN A 167 -3.50 22.38 -1.00
N ARG A 168 -3.92 21.13 -1.21
CA ARG A 168 -3.07 19.92 -1.10
C ARG A 168 -2.79 19.26 -2.45
N GLY A 169 -3.31 19.81 -3.54
CA GLY A 169 -3.19 19.27 -4.88
C GLY A 169 -4.33 18.30 -5.26
N LYS A 170 -4.55 18.18 -6.56
CA LYS A 170 -5.56 17.31 -7.16
C LYS A 170 -5.38 15.87 -6.70
N TYR A 171 -6.45 15.15 -6.40
CA TYR A 171 -6.49 13.77 -5.91
C TYR A 171 -5.88 13.51 -4.53
N PHE A 172 -5.61 14.53 -3.73
CA PHE A 172 -5.11 14.33 -2.37
C PHE A 172 -6.07 13.47 -1.55
N ASN A 173 -5.57 12.38 -0.93
CA ASN A 173 -6.32 11.39 -0.11
C ASN A 173 -7.55 10.77 -0.81
N THR A 174 -7.58 10.67 -2.13
CA THR A 174 -8.71 10.08 -2.86
C THR A 174 -8.63 8.56 -2.99
N ASP A 175 -7.49 7.99 -2.74
CA ASP A 175 -7.26 6.54 -2.70
C ASP A 175 -8.09 5.84 -1.61
N GLN A 176 -8.21 6.43 -0.42
CA GLN A 176 -9.02 5.85 0.67
C GLN A 176 -10.52 5.83 0.35
N PRO A 177 -11.17 6.92 -0.13
CA PRO A 177 -12.54 6.88 -0.65
C PRO A 177 -12.75 5.87 -1.78
N PHE A 178 -11.77 5.69 -2.68
CA PHE A 178 -11.82 4.63 -3.71
C PHE A 178 -11.85 3.24 -3.08
N LEU A 179 -10.95 2.96 -2.14
CA LEU A 179 -10.90 1.69 -1.44
C LEU A 179 -12.21 1.40 -0.69
N TRP A 180 -12.76 2.40 0.00
CA TRP A 180 -14.03 2.26 0.70
C TRP A 180 -15.20 1.99 -0.27
N LYS A 181 -15.32 2.78 -1.34
CA LYS A 181 -16.46 2.70 -2.27
C LYS A 181 -16.44 1.45 -3.15
N HIS A 182 -15.25 1.04 -3.62
CA HIS A 182 -15.12 0.03 -4.64
C HIS A 182 -14.50 -1.29 -4.18
N ILE A 183 -13.60 -1.27 -3.20
CA ILE A 183 -12.91 -2.47 -2.70
C ILE A 183 -13.63 -3.05 -1.49
N TRP A 184 -13.95 -2.22 -0.49
CA TRP A 184 -14.59 -2.66 0.75
C TRP A 184 -15.81 -3.56 0.54
N PRO A 185 -16.82 -3.22 -0.31
CA PRO A 185 -18.00 -4.07 -0.51
C PRO A 185 -17.67 -5.48 -1.04
N ARG A 186 -16.49 -5.66 -1.64
CA ARG A 186 -16.07 -6.92 -2.27
C ARG A 186 -15.28 -7.82 -1.34
N ILE A 187 -14.80 -7.28 -0.22
CA ILE A 187 -13.92 -8.00 0.72
C ILE A 187 -14.57 -8.26 2.08
N MET A 188 -15.75 -7.72 2.34
CA MET A 188 -16.40 -7.75 3.67
C MET A 188 -16.45 -9.14 4.32
N ASN A 189 -16.59 -10.20 3.51
CA ASN A 189 -16.68 -11.58 3.99
C ASN A 189 -15.37 -12.37 3.89
N SER A 190 -14.32 -11.80 3.28
CA SER A 190 -13.05 -12.51 3.03
C SER A 190 -11.82 -11.66 3.36
N HIS A 191 -11.86 -10.94 4.47
CA HIS A 191 -10.70 -10.18 4.95
C HIS A 191 -10.32 -10.56 6.37
N ILE A 192 -9.11 -10.20 6.75
CA ILE A 192 -8.61 -10.12 8.12
C ILE A 192 -8.08 -8.71 8.36
N ALA A 193 -8.41 -8.12 9.49
CA ALA A 193 -7.94 -6.80 9.89
C ALA A 193 -7.16 -6.90 11.19
N HIS A 194 -5.90 -6.43 11.18
CA HIS A 194 -5.09 -6.27 12.39
C HIS A 194 -5.19 -4.83 12.87
N ILE A 195 -5.47 -4.65 14.15
CA ILE A 195 -5.69 -3.33 14.76
C ILE A 195 -4.90 -3.17 16.05
N LYS A 196 -4.53 -1.93 16.36
CA LYS A 196 -4.25 -1.54 17.74
C LYS A 196 -5.53 -1.60 18.56
N ASP A 197 -5.44 -1.96 19.84
CA ASP A 197 -6.62 -2.05 20.72
C ASP A 197 -7.17 -0.66 21.06
N LEU A 198 -7.89 -0.09 20.12
CA LEU A 198 -8.55 1.20 20.24
C LEU A 198 -9.98 1.11 19.72
N PRO A 199 -10.98 1.63 20.47
CA PRO A 199 -12.40 1.52 20.08
C PRO A 199 -12.70 2.08 18.68
N ASN A 200 -12.06 3.20 18.29
CA ASN A 200 -12.27 3.85 17.00
C ASN A 200 -11.66 3.11 15.80
N LEU A 201 -10.96 2.00 16.04
CA LEU A 201 -10.39 1.15 14.97
C LEU A 201 -11.20 -0.13 14.75
N ARG A 202 -12.26 -0.35 15.54
CA ARG A 202 -13.15 -1.50 15.45
C ARG A 202 -14.36 -1.15 14.60
N PHE A 203 -14.51 -1.80 13.45
CA PHE A 203 -15.60 -1.54 12.49
C PHE A 203 -16.53 -2.74 12.28
N MET A 204 -16.01 -3.97 12.43
CA MET A 204 -16.71 -5.20 12.06
C MET A 204 -16.87 -6.18 13.22
N GLY A 205 -16.20 -5.96 14.35
CA GLY A 205 -16.22 -6.85 15.50
C GLY A 205 -15.46 -8.17 15.33
N ASN A 206 -14.77 -8.35 14.20
CA ASN A 206 -13.94 -9.53 13.91
C ASN A 206 -12.45 -9.18 13.71
N GLU A 207 -12.07 -7.96 14.06
CA GLU A 207 -10.68 -7.52 14.02
C GLU A 207 -9.84 -8.29 15.05
N ARG A 208 -8.56 -8.45 14.71
CA ARG A 208 -7.55 -9.05 15.57
C ARG A 208 -6.55 -8.00 16.06
N LEU A 209 -5.97 -8.23 17.20
CA LEU A 209 -4.83 -7.43 17.64
C LEU A 209 -3.58 -7.83 16.84
N PHE A 210 -2.65 -6.91 16.69
CA PHE A 210 -1.35 -7.25 16.11
C PHE A 210 -0.68 -8.37 16.93
N PRO A 211 -0.04 -9.36 16.27
CA PRO A 211 0.56 -10.50 16.96
C PRO A 211 1.71 -10.14 17.89
N ILE A 212 2.44 -9.08 17.58
CA ILE A 212 3.60 -8.59 18.35
C ILE A 212 3.61 -7.07 18.44
N GLU A 213 4.31 -6.54 19.42
CA GLU A 213 4.66 -5.12 19.50
C GLU A 213 5.92 -4.82 18.67
N ASN A 214 6.07 -3.57 18.22
CA ASN A 214 7.28 -3.13 17.56
C ASN A 214 8.32 -2.74 18.63
N PRO A 215 9.55 -3.29 18.61
CA PRO A 215 10.56 -3.04 19.65
C PRO A 215 10.93 -1.57 19.82
N ASP A 216 10.87 -0.78 18.76
CA ASP A 216 11.16 0.66 18.78
C ASP A 216 9.93 1.53 19.11
N GLY A 217 8.78 0.91 19.38
CA GLY A 217 7.53 1.59 19.72
C GLY A 217 6.82 2.27 18.56
N MET A 218 7.36 2.19 17.34
CA MET A 218 6.74 2.77 16.14
C MET A 218 5.46 2.02 15.78
N PHE A 219 4.46 2.75 15.29
CA PHE A 219 3.25 2.11 14.75
C PHE A 219 3.43 1.76 13.25
N VAL A 220 2.64 0.82 12.78
CA VAL A 220 2.61 0.44 11.37
C VAL A 220 2.08 1.60 10.52
N GLY A 221 2.83 1.97 9.48
CA GLY A 221 2.51 3.11 8.62
C GLY A 221 3.01 4.45 9.17
N GLU A 222 3.86 4.46 10.21
CA GLU A 222 4.44 5.68 10.74
C GLU A 222 5.39 6.32 9.73
N PRO A 223 5.17 7.61 9.38
CA PRO A 223 6.04 8.31 8.45
C PRO A 223 7.43 8.51 9.03
N ILE A 224 8.47 8.35 8.22
CA ILE A 224 9.84 8.70 8.56
C ILE A 224 9.97 10.23 8.53
N GLU A 225 10.47 10.83 9.61
CA GLU A 225 10.71 12.28 9.71
C GLU A 225 11.93 12.74 8.90
#